data_8f75fd6f03fe6ccdd9e5a17055206f00
#
_entry.id   8f75fd6f03fe6ccdd9e5a17055206f00
#
_cell.length_a   1.000
_cell.length_b   1.000
_cell.length_c   1.000
_cell.angle_alpha   90.00
_cell.angle_beta   90.00
_cell.angle_gamma   90.00
#
_symmetry.space_group_name_H-M   'P 1'
#
loop_
_entity.id
_entity.type
_entity.pdbx_description
1 polymer ?
#
loop_
_entity_poly.entity_id
_entity_poly.type
_entity_poly.pdbx_seq_one_letter_code
_entity_poly.pdbx_strand_id
1 'polypeptide(L)'
;MTEQELQQYLLSKYPKENEECEWKEFKNMKNDFNGKEKDDVISYVSALSNMEGGHLVIGVVDNTLEIVGTNTYNYDRQKAKLRMTDLCANLPSEGLLVEEFITDDSHKTVWVIHIPKHMKRRPVYAHNKAWQRLDDSLVELTDSRLNVILDEQDSVYDWTAQVIKDATIDDLDSDAIILAREGYKQRYPKFAKECDSWSDKVFLDKACLTIDGKITKATLLLVGKEEKAHKLNHIAQIVWKCFQDGQTFGDIYTI
;
A
#
# COMPACT_ATOMS: atom_id res chain seq x y z
N MET A 1 -29.99 5.31 17.94
CA MET A 1 -30.39 3.94 17.53
C MET A 1 -30.59 3.10 18.78
N THR A 2 -31.64 2.30 18.84
CA THR A 2 -31.83 1.27 19.88
C THR A 2 -30.75 0.17 19.70
N GLU A 3 -30.56 -0.68 20.74
CA GLU A 3 -29.68 -1.85 20.64
C GLU A 3 -30.02 -2.73 19.43
N GLN A 4 -31.29 -2.97 19.19
CA GLN A 4 -31.77 -3.80 18.10
C GLN A 4 -31.46 -3.17 16.73
N GLU A 5 -31.67 -1.87 16.57
CA GLU A 5 -31.34 -1.14 15.35
C GLU A 5 -29.82 -1.11 15.08
N LEU A 6 -29.04 -0.89 16.14
CA LEU A 6 -27.59 -0.91 16.03
C LEU A 6 -27.08 -2.31 15.65
N GLN A 7 -27.61 -3.36 16.28
CA GLN A 7 -27.25 -4.74 15.94
C GLN A 7 -27.56 -5.05 14.46
N GLN A 8 -28.73 -4.68 13.99
CA GLN A 8 -29.10 -4.86 12.57
C GLN A 8 -28.19 -4.06 11.63
N TYR A 9 -27.87 -2.83 11.98
CA TYR A 9 -26.96 -2.00 11.21
C TYR A 9 -25.59 -2.65 11.12
N LEU A 10 -25.01 -3.07 12.24
CA LEU A 10 -23.70 -3.70 12.29
C LEU A 10 -23.69 -5.02 11.49
N LEU A 11 -24.70 -5.85 11.61
CA LEU A 11 -24.88 -7.08 10.84
C LEU A 11 -24.97 -6.82 9.33
N SER A 12 -25.65 -5.74 8.93
CA SER A 12 -25.76 -5.39 7.51
C SER A 12 -24.43 -4.92 6.92
N LYS A 13 -23.60 -4.26 7.72
CA LYS A 13 -22.33 -3.70 7.30
C LYS A 13 -21.16 -4.67 7.49
N TYR A 14 -21.21 -5.51 8.52
CA TYR A 14 -20.18 -6.47 8.91
C TYR A 14 -20.81 -7.85 9.17
N PRO A 15 -21.32 -8.55 8.14
CA PRO A 15 -22.26 -9.66 8.33
C PRO A 15 -21.66 -10.94 8.90
N LYS A 16 -20.32 -11.08 8.93
CA LYS A 16 -19.65 -12.28 9.46
C LYS A 16 -18.25 -11.94 9.95
N GLU A 17 -17.81 -12.65 10.98
CA GLU A 17 -16.38 -12.77 11.27
C GLU A 17 -15.68 -13.46 10.12
N ASN A 18 -14.58 -12.86 9.69
CA ASN A 18 -13.73 -13.37 8.61
C ASN A 18 -12.31 -12.80 8.77
N GLU A 19 -11.47 -12.95 7.74
CA GLU A 19 -10.09 -12.42 7.76
C GLU A 19 -10.01 -10.89 7.89
N GLU A 20 -11.11 -10.18 7.56
CA GLU A 20 -11.19 -8.72 7.57
C GLU A 20 -12.06 -8.15 8.69
N CYS A 21 -12.78 -8.98 9.45
CA CYS A 21 -13.69 -8.51 10.49
C CYS A 21 -13.68 -9.42 11.72
N GLU A 22 -13.60 -8.82 12.87
CA GLU A 22 -13.62 -9.50 14.18
C GLU A 22 -14.57 -8.79 15.13
N TRP A 23 -15.29 -9.58 15.97
CA TRP A 23 -16.24 -9.14 16.99
C TRP A 23 -15.77 -9.57 18.36
N LYS A 24 -15.71 -8.63 19.33
CA LYS A 24 -15.21 -8.93 20.67
C LYS A 24 -15.96 -8.18 21.76
N GLU A 25 -16.14 -8.83 22.88
CA GLU A 25 -16.72 -8.19 24.04
C GLU A 25 -15.85 -7.08 24.61
N PHE A 26 -14.60 -7.36 24.90
CA PHE A 26 -13.64 -6.48 25.55
C PHE A 26 -14.26 -5.53 26.59
N LYS A 27 -14.73 -6.10 27.71
CA LYS A 27 -15.46 -5.37 28.76
C LYS A 27 -14.63 -4.35 29.51
N ASN A 28 -13.32 -4.56 29.58
CA ASN A 28 -12.40 -3.74 30.38
C ASN A 28 -11.20 -3.28 29.57
N MET A 29 -11.32 -2.12 28.95
CA MET A 29 -10.27 -1.57 28.08
C MET A 29 -8.91 -1.36 28.74
N LYS A 30 -8.83 -1.15 30.03
CA LYS A 30 -7.55 -0.95 30.70
C LYS A 30 -6.65 -2.19 30.60
N ASN A 31 -7.27 -3.36 30.65
CA ASN A 31 -6.59 -4.65 30.53
C ASN A 31 -6.64 -5.18 29.09
N ASP A 32 -7.66 -4.79 28.30
CA ASP A 32 -7.92 -5.34 26.98
C ASP A 32 -7.14 -4.64 25.87
N PHE A 33 -6.65 -3.41 26.11
CA PHE A 33 -5.82 -2.70 25.12
C PHE A 33 -4.39 -3.22 25.07
N ASN A 34 -3.78 -3.52 26.19
CA ASN A 34 -2.42 -4.01 26.32
C ASN A 34 -2.39 -5.06 27.44
N GLY A 35 -3.16 -6.09 27.24
CA GLY A 35 -3.32 -7.17 28.20
C GLY A 35 -2.39 -8.33 27.91
N LYS A 36 -2.99 -9.48 27.69
CA LYS A 36 -2.27 -10.71 27.37
C LYS A 36 -2.16 -10.85 25.84
N GLU A 37 -0.98 -11.24 25.37
CA GLU A 37 -0.77 -11.60 23.98
C GLU A 37 -1.88 -12.51 23.45
N LYS A 38 -2.40 -12.23 22.26
CA LYS A 38 -3.51 -12.88 21.56
C LYS A 38 -4.91 -12.55 22.06
N ASP A 39 -5.05 -12.03 23.27
CA ASP A 39 -6.37 -11.78 23.89
C ASP A 39 -6.64 -10.28 24.09
N ASP A 40 -5.94 -9.39 23.40
CA ASP A 40 -6.07 -7.96 23.55
C ASP A 40 -6.23 -7.20 22.21
N VAL A 41 -6.71 -5.97 22.29
CA VAL A 41 -7.00 -5.13 21.13
C VAL A 41 -5.79 -4.96 20.21
N ILE A 42 -4.58 -4.73 20.77
CA ILE A 42 -3.41 -4.47 19.95
C ILE A 42 -2.93 -5.70 19.18
N SER A 43 -3.14 -6.90 19.71
CA SER A 43 -2.85 -8.15 18.98
C SER A 43 -3.76 -8.30 17.77
N TYR A 44 -5.07 -8.03 17.92
CA TYR A 44 -6.02 -8.04 16.81
C TYR A 44 -5.73 -6.93 15.80
N VAL A 45 -5.36 -5.73 16.26
CA VAL A 45 -4.95 -4.62 15.38
C VAL A 45 -3.73 -5.02 14.54
N SER A 46 -2.71 -5.63 15.16
CA SER A 46 -1.55 -6.14 14.43
C SER A 46 -1.95 -7.20 13.40
N ALA A 47 -2.80 -8.16 13.81
CA ALA A 47 -3.19 -9.26 12.95
C ALA A 47 -3.99 -8.79 11.72
N LEU A 48 -5.03 -8.00 11.93
CA LEU A 48 -5.85 -7.48 10.82
C LEU A 48 -5.01 -6.59 9.89
N SER A 49 -4.13 -5.74 10.45
CA SER A 49 -3.26 -4.90 9.65
C SER A 49 -2.27 -5.72 8.79
N ASN A 50 -1.74 -6.84 9.31
CA ASN A 50 -0.85 -7.74 8.58
C ASN A 50 -1.56 -8.61 7.54
N MET A 51 -2.89 -8.61 7.53
CA MET A 51 -3.68 -9.15 6.42
C MET A 51 -3.96 -8.02 5.40
N GLU A 52 -5.19 -7.70 5.12
CA GLU A 52 -5.55 -6.63 4.17
C GLU A 52 -6.16 -5.39 4.87
N GLY A 53 -5.95 -5.29 6.18
CA GLY A 53 -6.68 -4.37 7.03
C GLY A 53 -8.00 -4.96 7.47
N GLY A 54 -8.92 -4.14 7.98
CA GLY A 54 -10.24 -4.64 8.35
C GLY A 54 -10.90 -3.89 9.50
N HIS A 55 -11.78 -4.59 10.19
CA HIS A 55 -12.62 -4.00 11.22
C HIS A 55 -12.60 -4.85 12.50
N LEU A 56 -12.44 -4.18 13.64
CA LEU A 56 -12.62 -4.79 14.96
C LEU A 56 -13.80 -4.12 15.65
N VAL A 57 -14.87 -4.90 15.88
CA VAL A 57 -16.06 -4.43 16.57
C VAL A 57 -15.96 -4.80 18.05
N ILE A 58 -16.04 -3.81 18.93
CA ILE A 58 -15.86 -3.98 20.38
C ILE A 58 -17.14 -3.61 21.12
N GLY A 59 -17.51 -4.42 22.10
CA GLY A 59 -18.71 -4.24 22.91
C GLY A 59 -19.89 -5.09 22.46
N VAL A 60 -19.60 -6.17 21.74
CA VAL A 60 -20.57 -7.18 21.30
C VAL A 60 -20.09 -8.58 21.68
N VAL A 61 -21.03 -9.48 21.93
CA VAL A 61 -20.72 -10.89 22.20
C VAL A 61 -20.37 -11.59 20.90
N ASP A 62 -19.26 -12.34 20.90
CA ASP A 62 -18.88 -13.20 19.78
C ASP A 62 -20.06 -14.14 19.45
N ASN A 63 -20.28 -14.43 18.18
CA ASN A 63 -21.30 -15.33 17.66
C ASN A 63 -22.77 -14.87 17.77
N THR A 64 -23.21 -14.30 18.88
CA THR A 64 -24.60 -13.85 19.07
C THR A 64 -24.81 -12.41 18.65
N LEU A 65 -23.71 -11.61 18.63
CA LEU A 65 -23.70 -10.17 18.33
C LEU A 65 -24.60 -9.35 19.27
N GLU A 66 -24.88 -9.90 20.45
CA GLU A 66 -25.59 -9.17 21.51
C GLU A 66 -24.73 -7.97 21.96
N ILE A 67 -25.35 -6.80 22.04
CA ILE A 67 -24.67 -5.59 22.47
C ILE A 67 -24.52 -5.61 24.00
N VAL A 68 -23.28 -5.74 24.44
CA VAL A 68 -22.91 -5.68 25.86
C VAL A 68 -22.32 -4.33 26.26
N GLY A 69 -21.76 -3.62 25.29
CA GLY A 69 -21.20 -2.27 25.45
C GLY A 69 -19.81 -2.21 26.06
N THR A 70 -19.19 -1.06 25.89
CA THR A 70 -17.83 -0.73 26.35
C THR A 70 -17.84 0.32 27.48
N ASN A 71 -18.91 0.38 28.27
CA ASN A 71 -19.19 1.48 29.20
C ASN A 71 -18.17 1.61 30.36
N THR A 72 -17.29 0.63 30.51
CA THR A 72 -16.22 0.65 31.51
C THR A 72 -14.95 1.35 31.01
N TYR A 73 -14.96 1.85 29.78
CA TYR A 73 -13.79 2.44 29.17
C TYR A 73 -13.63 3.92 29.55
N ASN A 74 -12.50 4.24 30.17
CA ASN A 74 -12.07 5.61 30.43
C ASN A 74 -11.23 6.19 29.28
N TYR A 75 -11.38 5.64 28.07
CA TYR A 75 -10.68 6.12 26.89
C TYR A 75 -11.67 6.82 25.97
N ASP A 76 -11.30 7.99 25.49
CA ASP A 76 -11.94 8.57 24.33
C ASP A 76 -11.31 8.01 23.01
N ARG A 77 -11.98 8.23 21.91
CA ARG A 77 -11.57 7.73 20.59
C ARG A 77 -10.16 8.17 20.17
N GLN A 78 -9.78 9.39 20.55
CA GLN A 78 -8.45 9.93 20.20
C GLN A 78 -7.36 9.26 21.01
N LYS A 79 -7.58 9.08 22.31
CA LYS A 79 -6.66 8.34 23.17
C LYS A 79 -6.52 6.88 22.74
N ALA A 80 -7.63 6.25 22.32
CA ALA A 80 -7.59 4.89 21.80
C ALA A 80 -6.72 4.80 20.54
N LYS A 81 -6.91 5.72 19.59
CA LYS A 81 -6.07 5.80 18.39
C LYS A 81 -4.60 6.00 18.71
N LEU A 82 -4.26 6.96 19.56
CA LEU A 82 -2.87 7.19 20.00
C LEU A 82 -2.30 5.95 20.67
N ARG A 83 -3.07 5.29 21.53
CA ARG A 83 -2.60 4.09 22.23
C ARG A 83 -2.30 2.94 21.28
N MET A 84 -3.13 2.73 20.24
CA MET A 84 -2.84 1.73 19.21
C MET A 84 -1.58 2.04 18.41
N THR A 85 -1.38 3.30 18.00
CA THR A 85 -0.16 3.70 17.28
C THR A 85 1.10 3.63 18.13
N ASP A 86 1.00 3.86 19.43
CA ASP A 86 2.14 3.76 20.36
C ASP A 86 2.54 2.30 20.63
N LEU A 87 1.55 1.41 20.72
CA LEU A 87 1.77 0.01 21.11
C LEU A 87 1.97 -0.94 19.91
N CYS A 88 1.51 -0.52 18.71
CA CYS A 88 1.69 -1.28 17.49
C CYS A 88 2.77 -0.64 16.61
N ALA A 89 3.98 -1.19 16.66
CA ALA A 89 5.07 -0.69 15.80
C ALA A 89 4.73 -0.87 14.32
N ASN A 90 5.00 0.15 13.52
CA ASN A 90 4.70 0.25 12.09
C ASN A 90 3.21 0.35 11.71
N LEU A 91 2.30 0.49 12.66
CA LEU A 91 0.88 0.69 12.36
C LEU A 91 0.68 2.03 11.61
N PRO A 92 0.07 2.03 10.41
CA PRO A 92 -0.25 3.28 9.73
C PRO A 92 -1.28 4.08 10.54
N SER A 93 -1.02 5.37 10.75
CA SER A 93 -2.00 6.27 11.38
C SER A 93 -3.08 6.74 10.41
N GLU A 94 -2.76 6.78 9.12
CA GLU A 94 -3.69 7.06 8.04
C GLU A 94 -4.61 5.86 7.83
N GLY A 95 -5.91 6.11 7.76
CA GLY A 95 -6.93 5.06 7.67
C GLY A 95 -7.30 4.41 9.00
N LEU A 96 -6.54 4.61 10.09
CA LEU A 96 -6.94 4.16 11.42
C LEU A 96 -8.01 5.10 11.99
N LEU A 97 -9.22 4.58 12.18
CA LEU A 97 -10.37 5.33 12.66
C LEU A 97 -11.12 4.54 13.74
N VAL A 98 -11.60 5.21 14.76
CA VAL A 98 -12.50 4.63 15.76
C VAL A 98 -13.85 5.31 15.64
N GLU A 99 -14.85 4.57 15.17
CA GLU A 99 -16.26 4.98 15.20
C GLU A 99 -16.90 4.56 16.50
N GLU A 100 -17.73 5.43 17.06
CA GLU A 100 -18.43 5.19 18.32
C GLU A 100 -19.93 5.27 18.10
N PHE A 101 -20.63 4.25 18.56
CA PHE A 101 -22.09 4.18 18.57
C PHE A 101 -22.58 4.08 20.01
N ILE A 102 -23.59 4.89 20.36
CA ILE A 102 -24.22 4.87 21.67
C ILE A 102 -25.69 4.54 21.46
N THR A 103 -26.19 3.54 22.16
CA THR A 103 -27.61 3.15 22.10
C THR A 103 -28.47 4.11 22.89
N ASP A 104 -29.66 4.45 22.35
CA ASP A 104 -30.58 5.42 22.98
C ASP A 104 -31.35 4.82 24.17
N ASP A 105 -31.57 3.52 24.13
CA ASP A 105 -32.36 2.78 25.11
C ASP A 105 -31.58 2.34 26.34
N SER A 106 -30.37 1.86 26.17
CA SER A 106 -29.53 1.32 27.25
C SER A 106 -28.23 2.09 27.48
N HIS A 107 -27.97 3.10 26.69
CA HIS A 107 -26.74 3.90 26.73
C HIS A 107 -25.44 3.07 26.65
N LYS A 108 -25.50 1.90 26.00
CA LYS A 108 -24.35 1.06 25.75
C LYS A 108 -23.54 1.63 24.60
N THR A 109 -22.23 1.60 24.75
CA THR A 109 -21.29 2.08 23.76
C THR A 109 -20.68 0.91 23.01
N VAL A 110 -20.67 0.97 21.68
CA VAL A 110 -19.98 0.02 20.78
C VAL A 110 -18.96 0.79 19.96
N TRP A 111 -17.78 0.23 19.83
CA TRP A 111 -16.76 0.81 18.96
C TRP A 111 -16.51 -0.07 17.74
N VAL A 112 -16.36 0.57 16.60
CA VAL A 112 -15.84 -0.05 15.37
C VAL A 112 -14.49 0.59 15.06
N ILE A 113 -13.45 -0.20 15.15
CA ILE A 113 -12.09 0.23 14.80
C ILE A 113 -11.83 -0.19 13.34
N HIS A 114 -11.65 0.80 12.47
CA HIS A 114 -11.18 0.60 11.11
C HIS A 114 -9.66 0.53 11.12
N ILE A 115 -9.12 -0.61 10.74
CA ILE A 115 -7.71 -0.91 10.81
C ILE A 115 -7.14 -0.91 9.39
N PRO A 116 -6.19 -0.02 9.09
CA PRO A 116 -5.57 0.02 7.77
C PRO A 116 -4.66 -1.19 7.54
N LYS A 117 -4.50 -1.57 6.28
CA LYS A 117 -3.45 -2.51 5.87
C LYS A 117 -2.08 -1.96 6.27
N HIS A 118 -1.16 -2.83 6.62
CA HIS A 118 0.24 -2.49 6.90
C HIS A 118 0.88 -1.70 5.75
N MET A 119 1.89 -0.91 6.07
CA MET A 119 2.72 -0.29 5.04
C MET A 119 3.52 -1.36 4.31
N LYS A 120 3.73 -1.15 3.01
CA LYS A 120 4.50 -2.08 2.17
C LYS A 120 5.83 -2.44 2.82
N ARG A 121 6.13 -3.72 2.83
CA ARG A 121 7.35 -4.32 3.39
C ARG A 121 7.54 -4.06 4.90
N ARG A 122 6.50 -3.64 5.61
CA ARG A 122 6.58 -3.31 7.05
C ARG A 122 5.47 -4.01 7.82
N PRO A 123 5.72 -5.22 8.33
CA PRO A 123 4.77 -5.87 9.22
C PRO A 123 4.49 -5.01 10.46
N VAL A 124 3.28 -5.07 10.95
CA VAL A 124 2.85 -4.42 12.19
C VAL A 124 3.10 -5.36 13.37
N TYR A 125 3.73 -4.85 14.42
CA TYR A 125 4.08 -5.62 15.60
C TYR A 125 3.28 -5.16 16.82
N ALA A 126 2.80 -6.09 17.61
CA ALA A 126 2.27 -5.89 18.94
C ALA A 126 2.96 -6.87 19.91
N HIS A 127 3.33 -6.45 21.12
CA HIS A 127 4.11 -7.25 22.08
C HIS A 127 5.44 -7.78 21.50
N ASN A 128 6.09 -7.00 20.62
CA ASN A 128 7.30 -7.39 19.89
C ASN A 128 7.15 -8.60 18.95
N LYS A 129 5.91 -8.96 18.62
CA LYS A 129 5.57 -10.02 17.67
C LYS A 129 4.65 -9.50 16.60
N ALA A 130 4.76 -10.03 15.40
CA ALA A 130 3.79 -9.78 14.34
C ALA A 130 2.71 -10.87 14.40
N TRP A 131 1.45 -10.47 14.26
CA TRP A 131 0.30 -11.37 14.35
C TRP A 131 -0.40 -11.47 12.99
N GLN A 132 -1.09 -12.60 12.76
CA GLN A 132 -2.00 -12.78 11.65
C GLN A 132 -3.23 -13.56 12.10
N ARG A 133 -4.30 -13.49 11.31
CA ARG A 133 -5.43 -14.41 11.46
C ARG A 133 -5.22 -15.64 10.58
N LEU A 134 -5.57 -16.77 11.14
CA LEU A 134 -5.68 -18.03 10.42
C LEU A 134 -7.00 -18.67 10.84
N ASP A 135 -7.98 -18.63 9.96
CA ASP A 135 -9.39 -18.90 10.28
C ASP A 135 -9.85 -18.05 11.49
N ASP A 136 -10.36 -18.68 12.55
CA ASP A 136 -10.85 -18.04 13.78
C ASP A 136 -9.74 -17.79 14.81
N SER A 137 -8.48 -18.15 14.48
CA SER A 137 -7.38 -18.09 15.44
C SER A 137 -6.42 -16.95 15.15
N LEU A 138 -5.98 -16.30 16.21
CA LEU A 138 -4.88 -15.34 16.17
C LEU A 138 -3.57 -16.09 16.42
N VAL A 139 -2.70 -16.07 15.43
CA VAL A 139 -1.40 -16.76 15.46
C VAL A 139 -0.27 -15.81 15.16
N GLU A 140 0.95 -16.15 15.57
CA GLU A 140 2.13 -15.40 15.16
C GLU A 140 2.30 -15.46 13.64
N LEU A 141 2.77 -14.38 13.04
CA LEU A 141 2.94 -14.25 11.60
C LEU A 141 3.82 -15.37 11.06
N THR A 142 3.29 -16.15 10.13
CA THR A 142 4.04 -17.23 9.49
C THR A 142 5.11 -16.69 8.54
N ASP A 143 6.20 -17.46 8.34
CA ASP A 143 7.26 -17.11 7.38
C ASP A 143 6.70 -16.88 5.97
N SER A 144 5.68 -17.66 5.58
CA SER A 144 5.02 -17.50 4.28
C SER A 144 4.35 -16.13 4.16
N ARG A 145 3.57 -15.70 5.17
CA ARG A 145 2.90 -14.40 5.14
C ARG A 145 3.91 -13.26 5.29
N LEU A 146 4.94 -13.44 6.13
CA LEU A 146 6.03 -12.47 6.26
C LEU A 146 6.70 -12.22 4.91
N ASN A 147 7.02 -13.28 4.17
CA ASN A 147 7.61 -13.16 2.84
C ASN A 147 6.68 -12.42 1.87
N VAL A 148 5.37 -12.71 1.90
CA VAL A 148 4.38 -11.97 1.09
C VAL A 148 4.44 -10.47 1.40
N ILE A 149 4.48 -10.08 2.68
CA ILE A 149 4.57 -8.67 3.08
C ILE A 149 5.90 -8.05 2.63
N LEU A 150 7.01 -8.76 2.80
CA LEU A 150 8.35 -8.25 2.44
C LEU A 150 8.55 -8.15 0.93
N ASP A 151 7.92 -9.03 0.16
CA ASP A 151 7.95 -9.05 -1.31
C ASP A 151 6.92 -8.11 -1.95
N GLU A 152 6.07 -7.47 -1.15
CA GLU A 152 5.14 -6.46 -1.68
C GLU A 152 5.94 -5.41 -2.44
N GLN A 153 5.88 -5.52 -3.76
CA GLN A 153 6.46 -4.49 -4.60
C GLN A 153 5.68 -3.20 -4.36
N ASP A 154 6.39 -2.10 -4.30
CA ASP A 154 5.75 -0.84 -4.61
C ASP A 154 5.00 -1.09 -5.91
N SER A 155 3.67 -0.89 -5.91
CA SER A 155 2.95 -0.75 -7.18
C SER A 155 3.84 0.20 -7.93
N VAL A 156 4.49 -0.33 -8.98
CA VAL A 156 5.57 0.41 -9.62
C VAL A 156 4.94 1.71 -10.07
N TYR A 157 5.03 2.71 -9.22
CA TYR A 157 4.86 4.06 -9.68
C TYR A 157 6.06 4.25 -10.59
N ASP A 158 5.86 3.77 -11.81
CA ASP A 158 6.82 4.00 -12.86
C ASP A 158 6.81 5.50 -13.13
N TRP A 159 7.62 6.22 -12.33
CA TRP A 159 7.76 7.65 -12.49
C TRP A 159 8.19 8.00 -13.91
N THR A 160 8.83 7.06 -14.61
CA THR A 160 9.28 7.22 -15.99
C THR A 160 8.14 7.17 -16.99
N ALA A 161 7.06 6.47 -16.67
CA ALA A 161 5.83 6.43 -17.48
C ALA A 161 4.97 7.71 -17.35
N GLN A 162 5.33 8.64 -16.46
CA GLN A 162 4.60 9.90 -16.35
C GLN A 162 4.71 10.73 -17.62
N VAL A 163 3.56 11.17 -18.12
CA VAL A 163 3.49 12.12 -19.23
C VAL A 163 3.95 13.51 -18.78
N ILE A 164 4.85 14.10 -19.53
CA ILE A 164 5.28 15.48 -19.35
C ILE A 164 4.31 16.39 -20.10
N LYS A 165 3.55 17.20 -19.37
CA LYS A 165 2.40 17.95 -19.88
C LYS A 165 2.74 18.90 -21.03
N ASP A 166 3.93 19.51 -21.00
CA ASP A 166 4.37 20.53 -21.95
C ASP A 166 5.53 20.04 -22.82
N ALA A 167 5.75 18.72 -22.92
CA ALA A 167 6.79 18.16 -23.78
C ALA A 167 6.23 17.88 -25.19
N THR A 168 7.04 18.20 -26.18
CA THR A 168 6.77 17.97 -27.59
C THR A 168 7.92 17.22 -28.24
N ILE A 169 7.75 16.78 -29.49
CA ILE A 169 8.79 16.12 -30.26
C ILE A 169 10.02 17.02 -30.47
N ASP A 170 9.85 18.36 -30.45
CA ASP A 170 10.95 19.32 -30.57
C ASP A 170 11.88 19.35 -29.35
N ASP A 171 11.43 18.77 -28.24
CA ASP A 171 12.26 18.59 -27.03
C ASP A 171 13.20 17.38 -27.14
N LEU A 172 13.05 16.56 -28.19
CA LEU A 172 13.81 15.34 -28.40
C LEU A 172 14.99 15.58 -29.34
N ASP A 173 16.05 14.82 -29.11
CA ASP A 173 17.26 14.83 -29.92
C ASP A 173 17.10 13.90 -31.13
N SER A 174 17.26 14.46 -32.32
CA SER A 174 17.10 13.71 -33.57
C SER A 174 18.14 12.61 -33.73
N ASP A 175 19.39 12.84 -33.31
CA ASP A 175 20.49 11.88 -33.44
C ASP A 175 20.25 10.72 -32.43
N ALA A 176 19.81 11.01 -31.24
CA ALA A 176 19.42 9.99 -30.25
C ALA A 176 18.24 9.13 -30.76
N ILE A 177 17.25 9.72 -31.43
CA ILE A 177 16.14 8.96 -32.05
C ILE A 177 16.65 8.04 -33.16
N ILE A 178 17.59 8.53 -34.00
CA ILE A 178 18.20 7.70 -35.05
C ILE A 178 18.93 6.51 -34.45
N LEU A 179 19.75 6.75 -33.42
CA LEU A 179 20.47 5.69 -32.71
C LEU A 179 19.54 4.67 -32.06
N ALA A 180 18.50 5.15 -31.39
CA ALA A 180 17.47 4.29 -30.79
C ALA A 180 16.74 3.42 -31.84
N ARG A 181 16.49 3.97 -33.02
CA ARG A 181 15.87 3.28 -34.15
C ARG A 181 16.76 2.15 -34.67
N GLU A 182 18.06 2.38 -34.80
CA GLU A 182 19.03 1.35 -35.19
C GLU A 182 19.07 0.21 -34.14
N GLY A 183 19.13 0.54 -32.85
CA GLY A 183 19.06 -0.43 -31.77
C GLY A 183 17.76 -1.25 -31.78
N TYR A 184 16.62 -0.59 -32.08
CA TYR A 184 15.34 -1.26 -32.21
C TYR A 184 15.32 -2.29 -33.36
N LYS A 185 15.86 -1.93 -34.53
CA LYS A 185 15.97 -2.85 -35.69
C LYS A 185 16.82 -4.07 -35.36
N GLN A 186 17.94 -3.87 -34.65
CA GLN A 186 18.81 -4.98 -34.22
C GLN A 186 18.09 -5.93 -33.26
N ARG A 187 17.34 -5.39 -32.31
CA ARG A 187 16.58 -6.18 -31.33
C ARG A 187 15.37 -6.87 -31.95
N TYR A 188 14.72 -6.23 -32.91
CA TYR A 188 13.50 -6.73 -33.54
C TYR A 188 13.64 -6.81 -35.09
N PRO A 189 14.46 -7.76 -35.61
CA PRO A 189 14.77 -7.85 -37.05
C PRO A 189 13.53 -7.97 -37.94
N LYS A 190 12.46 -8.58 -37.44
CA LYS A 190 11.19 -8.75 -38.15
C LYS A 190 10.51 -7.43 -38.52
N PHE A 191 10.77 -6.37 -37.77
CA PHE A 191 10.22 -5.04 -38.00
C PHE A 191 11.18 -4.07 -38.66
N ALA A 192 12.42 -4.50 -38.95
CA ALA A 192 13.48 -3.62 -39.45
C ALA A 192 13.08 -2.84 -40.69
N LYS A 193 12.47 -3.51 -41.69
CA LYS A 193 12.00 -2.88 -42.93
C LYS A 193 10.86 -1.88 -42.72
N GLU A 194 9.94 -2.19 -41.81
CA GLU A 194 8.81 -1.31 -41.50
C GLU A 194 9.28 -0.09 -40.70
N CYS A 195 10.24 -0.29 -39.81
CA CYS A 195 10.79 0.76 -38.95
C CYS A 195 11.35 1.93 -39.75
N ASP A 196 11.90 1.69 -40.93
CA ASP A 196 12.42 2.74 -41.83
C ASP A 196 11.32 3.65 -42.37
N SER A 197 10.10 3.17 -42.47
CA SER A 197 8.95 3.93 -42.95
C SER A 197 8.19 4.70 -41.88
N TRP A 198 8.48 4.43 -40.60
CA TRP A 198 7.80 5.09 -39.48
C TRP A 198 8.28 6.52 -39.28
N SER A 199 7.36 7.46 -39.09
CA SER A 199 7.71 8.76 -38.53
C SER A 199 8.25 8.61 -37.10
N ASP A 200 8.97 9.60 -36.59
CA ASP A 200 9.52 9.56 -35.21
C ASP A 200 8.41 9.36 -34.18
N LYS A 201 7.25 10.01 -34.37
CA LYS A 201 6.09 9.82 -33.51
C LYS A 201 5.60 8.36 -33.48
N VAL A 202 5.51 7.74 -34.66
CA VAL A 202 5.10 6.33 -34.77
C VAL A 202 6.16 5.40 -34.19
N PHE A 203 7.44 5.71 -34.42
CA PHE A 203 8.53 4.93 -33.83
C PHE A 203 8.50 4.96 -32.30
N LEU A 204 8.39 6.15 -31.68
CA LEU A 204 8.34 6.31 -30.24
C LEU A 204 7.14 5.56 -29.62
N ASP A 205 6.01 5.58 -30.29
CA ASP A 205 4.82 4.84 -29.85
C ASP A 205 5.05 3.32 -29.93
N LYS A 206 5.57 2.83 -31.05
CA LYS A 206 5.94 1.41 -31.24
C LYS A 206 7.03 0.92 -30.29
N ALA A 207 7.94 1.81 -29.90
CA ALA A 207 8.99 1.56 -28.91
C ALA A 207 8.47 1.66 -27.45
N CYS A 208 7.17 1.89 -27.24
CA CYS A 208 6.53 2.08 -25.93
C CYS A 208 7.12 3.26 -25.13
N LEU A 209 7.63 4.27 -25.79
CA LEU A 209 8.19 5.48 -25.18
C LEU A 209 7.14 6.58 -25.01
N THR A 210 5.96 6.48 -25.66
CA THR A 210 4.86 7.42 -25.51
C THR A 210 3.62 6.75 -24.94
N ILE A 211 2.76 7.54 -24.33
CA ILE A 211 1.43 7.13 -23.86
C ILE A 211 0.40 8.03 -24.55
N ASP A 212 -0.48 7.44 -25.34
CA ASP A 212 -1.45 8.16 -26.16
C ASP A 212 -0.79 9.24 -27.05
N GLY A 213 0.41 8.94 -27.56
CA GLY A 213 1.22 9.85 -28.37
C GLY A 213 1.85 11.02 -27.61
N LYS A 214 1.79 11.01 -26.28
CA LYS A 214 2.37 12.04 -25.42
C LYS A 214 3.73 11.61 -24.90
N ILE A 215 4.66 12.57 -24.83
CA ILE A 215 6.02 12.35 -24.32
C ILE A 215 6.01 11.99 -22.84
N THR A 216 6.65 10.89 -22.48
CA THR A 216 6.84 10.48 -21.09
C THR A 216 8.19 10.91 -20.55
N LYS A 217 8.39 10.80 -19.24
CA LYS A 217 9.72 11.02 -18.65
C LYS A 217 10.76 10.03 -19.16
N ALA A 218 10.35 8.78 -19.45
CA ALA A 218 11.24 7.80 -20.09
C ALA A 218 11.73 8.27 -21.44
N THR A 219 10.84 8.83 -22.26
CA THR A 219 11.21 9.37 -23.58
C THR A 219 12.24 10.48 -23.45
N LEU A 220 11.96 11.46 -22.56
CA LEU A 220 12.86 12.59 -22.39
C LEU A 220 14.23 12.18 -21.80
N LEU A 221 14.23 11.18 -20.90
CA LEU A 221 15.45 10.65 -20.31
C LEU A 221 16.33 9.91 -21.33
N LEU A 222 15.71 9.17 -22.27
CA LEU A 222 16.44 8.30 -23.22
C LEU A 222 16.84 9.01 -24.51
N VAL A 223 15.99 9.91 -25.00
CA VAL A 223 16.16 10.56 -26.31
C VAL A 223 15.86 12.07 -26.25
N GLY A 224 15.82 12.67 -25.09
CA GLY A 224 15.63 14.11 -24.94
C GLY A 224 16.90 14.92 -25.16
N LYS A 225 16.72 16.19 -25.52
CA LYS A 225 17.81 17.16 -25.56
C LYS A 225 18.28 17.48 -24.13
N GLU A 226 19.59 17.62 -23.93
CA GLU A 226 20.19 17.90 -22.62
C GLU A 226 19.60 19.15 -21.96
N GLU A 227 19.42 20.23 -22.71
CA GLU A 227 18.85 21.49 -22.22
C GLU A 227 17.38 21.36 -21.78
N LYS A 228 16.71 20.25 -22.10
CA LYS A 228 15.32 19.93 -21.69
C LYS A 228 15.22 19.08 -20.46
N ALA A 229 16.33 18.62 -19.89
CA ALA A 229 16.36 17.79 -18.69
C ALA A 229 15.62 18.41 -17.48
N HIS A 230 15.53 19.74 -17.41
CA HIS A 230 14.76 20.45 -16.38
C HIS A 230 13.28 20.06 -16.34
N LYS A 231 12.71 19.57 -17.45
CA LYS A 231 11.31 19.09 -17.51
C LYS A 231 11.10 17.77 -16.75
N LEU A 232 12.16 17.07 -16.37
CA LEU A 232 12.06 15.86 -15.54
C LEU A 232 11.76 16.17 -14.07
N ASN A 233 11.90 17.43 -13.64
CA ASN A 233 11.71 17.92 -12.27
C ASN A 233 12.67 17.28 -11.23
N HIS A 234 13.60 16.43 -11.65
CA HIS A 234 14.61 15.77 -10.83
C HIS A 234 15.88 15.59 -11.64
N ILE A 235 17.00 15.54 -10.97
CA ILE A 235 18.25 15.12 -11.61
C ILE A 235 18.14 13.61 -11.85
N ALA A 236 17.90 13.21 -13.09
CA ALA A 236 17.88 11.82 -13.49
C ALA A 236 19.24 11.46 -14.08
N GLN A 237 19.81 10.38 -13.59
CA GLN A 237 21.06 9.82 -14.09
C GLN A 237 20.89 8.33 -14.36
N ILE A 238 21.31 7.87 -15.54
CA ILE A 238 21.44 6.44 -15.83
C ILE A 238 22.89 6.08 -15.56
N VAL A 239 23.13 5.21 -14.58
CA VAL A 239 24.46 4.75 -14.21
C VAL A 239 24.58 3.28 -14.56
N TRP A 240 25.46 2.96 -15.49
CA TRP A 240 25.84 1.59 -15.80
C TRP A 240 27.08 1.21 -15.00
N LYS A 241 27.01 0.10 -14.25
CA LYS A 241 28.14 -0.47 -13.53
C LYS A 241 28.35 -1.90 -13.98
N CYS A 242 29.56 -2.20 -14.47
CA CYS A 242 29.96 -3.58 -14.74
C CYS A 242 30.64 -4.15 -13.49
N PHE A 243 30.21 -5.30 -13.00
CA PHE A 243 30.85 -6.01 -11.90
C PHE A 243 31.51 -7.27 -12.43
N GLN A 244 32.78 -7.44 -12.10
CA GLN A 244 33.53 -8.67 -12.35
C GLN A 244 34.17 -9.07 -11.03
N ASP A 245 33.97 -10.32 -10.58
CA ASP A 245 34.52 -10.90 -9.34
C ASP A 245 34.29 -10.02 -8.08
N GLY A 246 33.11 -9.41 -7.99
CA GLY A 246 32.72 -8.56 -6.85
C GLY A 246 33.35 -7.16 -6.82
N GLN A 247 34.13 -6.80 -7.82
CA GLN A 247 34.70 -5.45 -8.01
C GLN A 247 34.00 -4.73 -9.16
N THR A 248 33.83 -3.41 -9.02
CA THR A 248 33.25 -2.58 -10.09
C THR A 248 34.33 -2.25 -11.10
N PHE A 249 34.18 -2.73 -12.33
CA PHE A 249 35.02 -2.37 -13.47
C PHE A 249 34.16 -1.66 -14.52
N GLY A 250 34.60 -0.55 -15.01
CA GLY A 250 33.98 0.15 -16.13
C GLY A 250 33.77 1.62 -15.89
N ASP A 251 33.65 2.34 -16.97
CA ASP A 251 33.37 3.77 -16.97
C ASP A 251 31.94 4.01 -16.47
N ILE A 252 31.77 5.02 -15.64
CA ILE A 252 30.44 5.51 -15.23
C ILE A 252 29.98 6.42 -16.36
N TYR A 253 29.02 5.94 -17.14
CA TYR A 253 28.33 6.79 -18.11
C TYR A 253 27.21 7.52 -17.38
N THR A 254 27.34 8.82 -17.28
CA THR A 254 26.28 9.72 -16.79
C THR A 254 25.64 10.35 -18.03
N ILE A 255 24.35 10.14 -18.21
CA ILE A 255 23.53 10.82 -19.21
C ILE A 255 22.64 11.82 -18.49
#